data_aaedc47c41540e5fd47e45fc5f08dfcb
#
_entry.id   aaedc47c41540e5fd47e45fc5f08dfcb
#
_cell.length_a   1.000
_cell.length_b   1.000
_cell.length_c   1.000
_cell.angle_alpha   90.00
_cell.angle_beta   90.00
_cell.angle_gamma   90.00
#
_symmetry.space_group_name_H-M   'P 1'
#
loop_
_entity.id
_entity.type
_entity.pdbx_description
1 polymer ?
#
loop_
_entity_poly.entity_id
_entity_poly.type
_entity_poly.pdbx_seq_one_letter_code
_entity_poly.pdbx_strand_id
1 'polypeptide(L)'
;QANRRAAKSQGPEENSYPFIGLKNDWRASLYPHATDEEFADGFAQTVVFALVIALSEGMDFTTIQLRDIAEGLEAKHSLLGRSLDLLTEHIKDSAVGLVLETIIRALSATDWAAISGGNQDVYLHLYEHFLTTYDPDLRKKSGSYYTPTDVVAAMTRLTDQALQKYLSIPGGLSDDSVAVIDPAMGTGTYPLSIVQHVAAKAEKYGPGAVADAVTSVAKRLYGIELQSGPFSVAELRLSQAILEFGGHLPDDGMHLYVADTLEDPQSGTNRQLSYTLQLIAQQRQRANRVKLETPIQVCIGNPPYKDKSEGLGGWVEKGSPNSKYAPLDDFRKDGNGRYEYVLKNLYVYFWRWAMWKVFESIPGSTDGVVCFITATGYLNGPGFKGMREWIRRNTSRGWIINLTPEGKQPPAKNAVFNIETPVAIGLFIRNKENDADAPSEVKYIELYGTRDEKFRALSNLDLDSNDFSDTGSGWTDGFTPKASDQWEQYPALNDIYPWAAPGVKPNKTWVYAPYSNILELRWNALIQETSLERKLEMFKETSSTSIDATKIPLFGSGTEQETDKPITAVIWPKKPAIVEVGYRSFDRQYIIADSRLIHRASPPLWAARSPEQIFI
;
A
#
# COMPACT_ATOMS: atom_id res chain seq x y z
N GLN A 1 -21.73 -0.30 18.63
CA GLN A 1 -21.61 0.04 20.06
C GLN A 1 -22.91 -0.21 20.82
N ALA A 2 -24.06 0.18 20.28
CA ALA A 2 -25.38 -0.01 20.92
C ALA A 2 -25.67 -1.51 21.14
N ASN A 3 -25.54 -2.36 20.12
CA ASN A 3 -25.74 -3.81 20.24
C ASN A 3 -24.73 -4.47 21.17
N ARG A 4 -23.47 -3.98 21.22
CA ARG A 4 -22.45 -4.50 22.13
C ARG A 4 -22.73 -4.16 23.59
N ARG A 5 -23.37 -3.00 23.88
CA ARG A 5 -23.86 -2.65 25.22
C ARG A 5 -25.05 -3.51 25.63
N ALA A 6 -25.99 -3.74 24.72
CA ALA A 6 -27.15 -4.61 24.95
C ALA A 6 -26.72 -6.07 25.19
N ALA A 7 -25.80 -6.62 24.40
CA ALA A 7 -25.26 -7.96 24.56
C ALA A 7 -24.58 -8.18 25.93
N LYS A 8 -23.87 -7.16 26.44
CA LYS A 8 -23.23 -7.23 27.77
C LYS A 8 -24.22 -7.21 28.93
N SER A 9 -25.45 -6.70 28.73
CA SER A 9 -26.47 -6.61 29.77
C SER A 9 -27.38 -7.83 29.89
N GLN A 10 -27.41 -8.72 28.85
CA GLN A 10 -28.38 -9.83 28.79
C GLN A 10 -27.78 -11.25 28.76
N GLY A 11 -26.43 -11.43 28.80
CA GLY A 11 -25.80 -12.78 28.78
C GLY A 11 -25.65 -13.43 27.38
N PRO A 12 -25.34 -14.70 27.23
CA PRO A 12 -24.42 -15.25 26.25
C PRO A 12 -24.94 -15.63 24.86
N GLU A 13 -25.69 -14.80 24.14
CA GLU A 13 -25.88 -15.05 22.71
C GLU A 13 -25.45 -13.82 21.88
N GLU A 14 -24.13 -13.64 21.78
CA GLU A 14 -23.50 -12.55 21.03
C GLU A 14 -23.93 -12.52 19.55
N ASN A 15 -24.27 -13.69 18.98
CA ASN A 15 -24.71 -13.84 17.58
C ASN A 15 -26.20 -13.47 17.34
N SER A 16 -26.98 -13.19 18.38
CA SER A 16 -28.37 -12.78 18.24
C SER A 16 -28.56 -11.32 17.87
N TYR A 17 -27.51 -10.51 17.91
CA TYR A 17 -27.54 -9.10 17.59
C TYR A 17 -27.13 -8.84 16.13
N PRO A 18 -27.98 -8.24 15.30
CA PRO A 18 -27.77 -8.10 13.85
C PRO A 18 -26.41 -7.50 13.47
N PHE A 19 -26.00 -6.40 14.13
CA PHE A 19 -24.71 -5.76 13.83
C PHE A 19 -23.49 -6.57 14.29
N ILE A 20 -23.62 -7.40 15.30
CA ILE A 20 -22.54 -8.29 15.74
C ILE A 20 -22.44 -9.46 14.75
N GLY A 21 -23.56 -10.02 14.35
CA GLY A 21 -23.61 -11.04 13.29
C GLY A 21 -23.00 -10.51 11.98
N LEU A 22 -23.46 -9.35 11.52
CA LEU A 22 -22.93 -8.71 10.31
C LEU A 22 -21.41 -8.45 10.39
N LYS A 23 -20.92 -7.98 11.54
CA LYS A 23 -19.47 -7.79 11.77
C LYS A 23 -18.70 -9.10 11.65
N ASN A 24 -19.18 -10.15 12.33
CA ASN A 24 -18.50 -11.46 12.32
C ASN A 24 -18.47 -12.05 10.91
N ASP A 25 -19.53 -11.88 10.20
CA ASP A 25 -19.72 -12.32 8.84
C ASP A 25 -18.80 -11.54 7.87
N TRP A 26 -18.75 -10.22 8.01
CA TRP A 26 -17.89 -9.35 7.22
C TRP A 26 -16.40 -9.65 7.45
N ARG A 27 -16.01 -9.89 8.70
CA ARG A 27 -14.67 -10.38 9.02
C ARG A 27 -14.35 -11.72 8.37
N ALA A 28 -15.28 -12.66 8.44
CA ALA A 28 -15.08 -13.98 7.86
C ALA A 28 -14.93 -13.96 6.33
N SER A 29 -15.52 -12.95 5.67
CA SER A 29 -15.60 -12.87 4.22
C SER A 29 -14.57 -11.94 3.56
N LEU A 30 -14.22 -10.81 4.22
CA LEU A 30 -13.36 -9.78 3.62
C LEU A 30 -12.15 -9.42 4.50
N TYR A 31 -12.33 -9.31 5.81
CA TYR A 31 -11.32 -8.76 6.71
C TYR A 31 -11.11 -9.60 7.97
N PRO A 32 -10.44 -10.74 7.89
CA PRO A 32 -10.26 -11.64 9.05
C PRO A 32 -9.62 -10.96 10.27
N HIS A 33 -8.86 -9.91 10.05
CA HIS A 33 -8.10 -9.20 11.07
C HIS A 33 -8.65 -7.80 11.42
N ALA A 34 -9.79 -7.40 10.83
CA ALA A 34 -10.37 -6.08 11.09
C ALA A 34 -10.82 -5.91 12.54
N THR A 35 -10.53 -4.75 13.11
CA THR A 35 -11.04 -4.33 14.42
C THR A 35 -12.52 -3.99 14.35
N ASP A 36 -13.17 -3.85 15.52
CA ASP A 36 -14.57 -3.40 15.58
C ASP A 36 -14.74 -1.96 15.06
N GLU A 37 -13.70 -1.15 15.21
CA GLU A 37 -13.67 0.24 14.74
C GLU A 37 -13.57 0.29 13.22
N GLU A 38 -12.66 -0.49 12.62
CA GLU A 38 -12.53 -0.57 11.17
C GLU A 38 -13.79 -1.10 10.48
N PHE A 39 -14.50 -2.06 11.11
CA PHE A 39 -15.80 -2.49 10.61
C PHE A 39 -16.84 -1.36 10.68
N ALA A 40 -16.95 -0.69 11.84
CA ALA A 40 -17.92 0.37 12.04
C ALA A 40 -17.68 1.55 11.09
N ASP A 41 -16.44 1.90 10.85
CA ASP A 41 -16.03 2.94 9.92
C ASP A 41 -16.38 2.59 8.47
N GLY A 42 -15.97 1.42 8.01
CA GLY A 42 -16.26 0.96 6.64
C GLY A 42 -17.76 0.88 6.36
N PHE A 43 -18.52 0.42 7.35
CA PHE A 43 -19.98 0.34 7.25
C PHE A 43 -20.64 1.73 7.22
N ALA A 44 -20.21 2.65 8.11
CA ALA A 44 -20.73 4.01 8.14
C ALA A 44 -20.43 4.77 6.85
N GLN A 45 -19.22 4.62 6.30
CA GLN A 45 -18.84 5.19 5.01
C GLN A 45 -19.73 4.66 3.88
N THR A 46 -19.93 3.34 3.81
CA THR A 46 -20.78 2.71 2.79
C THR A 46 -22.20 3.29 2.80
N VAL A 47 -22.78 3.48 3.97
CA VAL A 47 -24.13 4.03 4.13
C VAL A 47 -24.18 5.49 3.71
N VAL A 48 -23.25 6.32 4.18
CA VAL A 48 -23.24 7.75 3.83
C VAL A 48 -23.04 7.93 2.34
N PHE A 49 -22.14 7.18 1.70
CA PHE A 49 -21.96 7.25 0.26
C PHE A 49 -23.13 6.71 -0.52
N ALA A 50 -23.81 5.64 -0.05
CA ALA A 50 -25.04 5.17 -0.67
C ALA A 50 -26.12 6.28 -0.71
N LEU A 51 -26.28 7.01 0.38
CA LEU A 51 -27.23 8.13 0.44
C LEU A 51 -26.83 9.31 -0.47
N VAL A 52 -25.54 9.65 -0.51
CA VAL A 52 -25.03 10.71 -1.42
C VAL A 52 -25.22 10.31 -2.87
N ILE A 53 -25.00 9.05 -3.23
CA ILE A 53 -25.24 8.53 -4.59
C ILE A 53 -26.72 8.60 -4.94
N ALA A 54 -27.61 8.18 -4.03
CA ALA A 54 -29.05 8.29 -4.23
C ALA A 54 -29.51 9.74 -4.48
N LEU A 55 -28.95 10.69 -3.71
CA LEU A 55 -29.21 12.12 -3.92
C LEU A 55 -28.75 12.59 -5.30
N SER A 56 -27.59 12.15 -5.73
CA SER A 56 -27.00 12.52 -7.02
C SER A 56 -27.76 11.94 -8.21
N GLU A 57 -28.41 10.80 -8.02
CA GLU A 57 -29.30 10.19 -9.01
C GLU A 57 -30.70 10.83 -9.03
N GLY A 58 -30.92 11.88 -8.23
CA GLY A 58 -32.16 12.65 -8.19
C GLY A 58 -33.26 12.01 -7.36
N MET A 59 -32.94 11.09 -6.44
CA MET A 59 -33.93 10.55 -5.51
C MET A 59 -34.39 11.62 -4.51
N ASP A 60 -35.68 11.78 -4.32
CA ASP A 60 -36.27 12.81 -3.46
C ASP A 60 -36.34 12.34 -2.01
N PHE A 61 -35.44 12.78 -1.19
CA PHE A 61 -35.35 12.45 0.24
C PHE A 61 -36.46 13.08 1.09
N THR A 62 -37.32 13.95 0.51
CA THR A 62 -38.42 14.58 1.24
C THR A 62 -39.68 13.71 1.26
N THR A 63 -39.82 12.81 0.30
CA THR A 63 -41.02 12.01 0.09
C THR A 63 -40.79 10.51 0.15
N ILE A 64 -39.55 10.05 -0.04
CA ILE A 64 -39.16 8.64 -0.17
C ILE A 64 -38.66 8.11 1.17
N GLN A 65 -39.07 6.89 1.56
CA GLN A 65 -38.53 6.22 2.74
C GLN A 65 -37.15 5.60 2.44
N LEU A 66 -36.34 5.40 3.48
CA LEU A 66 -35.00 4.83 3.36
C LEU A 66 -34.99 3.47 2.65
N ARG A 67 -36.05 2.67 2.83
CA ARG A 67 -36.20 1.38 2.16
C ARG A 67 -36.39 1.55 0.64
N ASP A 68 -37.17 2.53 0.22
CA ASP A 68 -37.41 2.79 -1.21
C ASP A 68 -36.12 3.30 -1.87
N ILE A 69 -35.30 4.06 -1.13
CA ILE A 69 -33.96 4.47 -1.56
C ILE A 69 -33.05 3.24 -1.74
N ALA A 70 -33.08 2.31 -0.78
CA ALA A 70 -32.31 1.08 -0.86
C ALA A 70 -32.71 0.22 -2.07
N GLU A 71 -34.00 0.02 -2.29
CA GLU A 71 -34.55 -0.72 -3.44
C GLU A 71 -34.22 -0.03 -4.78
N GLY A 72 -34.28 1.31 -4.83
CA GLY A 72 -33.91 2.08 -6.02
C GLY A 72 -32.44 1.98 -6.37
N LEU A 73 -31.57 1.98 -5.37
CA LEU A 73 -30.14 1.77 -5.55
C LEU A 73 -29.80 0.32 -5.89
N GLU A 74 -30.50 -0.68 -5.31
CA GLU A 74 -30.21 -2.09 -5.55
C GLU A 74 -30.34 -2.47 -7.03
N ALA A 75 -31.26 -1.82 -7.75
CA ALA A 75 -31.46 -2.05 -9.17
C ALA A 75 -30.24 -1.67 -10.04
N LYS A 76 -29.47 -0.67 -9.61
CA LYS A 76 -28.30 -0.15 -10.35
C LYS A 76 -26.98 -0.46 -9.64
N HIS A 77 -26.98 -0.43 -8.32
CA HIS A 77 -25.83 -0.56 -7.43
C HIS A 77 -26.12 -1.60 -6.35
N SER A 78 -26.11 -2.87 -6.73
CA SER A 78 -26.60 -3.98 -5.90
C SER A 78 -25.97 -4.06 -4.50
N LEU A 79 -24.68 -3.76 -4.37
CA LEU A 79 -23.99 -3.79 -3.08
C LEU A 79 -24.40 -2.63 -2.17
N LEU A 80 -24.57 -1.43 -2.74
CA LEU A 80 -24.96 -0.23 -1.98
C LEU A 80 -26.40 -0.29 -1.51
N GLY A 81 -27.31 -0.61 -2.43
CA GLY A 81 -28.72 -0.77 -2.11
C GLY A 81 -28.92 -1.80 -1.02
N ARG A 82 -28.23 -2.93 -1.11
CA ARG A 82 -28.31 -3.99 -0.10
C ARG A 82 -27.69 -3.62 1.24
N SER A 83 -26.57 -2.91 1.24
CA SER A 83 -25.96 -2.41 2.49
C SER A 83 -26.91 -1.42 3.22
N LEU A 84 -27.61 -0.61 2.45
CA LEU A 84 -28.60 0.33 2.98
C LEU A 84 -29.86 -0.38 3.49
N ASP A 85 -30.37 -1.39 2.76
CA ASP A 85 -31.53 -2.19 3.15
C ASP A 85 -31.33 -2.91 4.50
N LEU A 86 -30.15 -3.48 4.73
CA LEU A 86 -29.78 -4.08 6.02
C LEU A 86 -29.85 -3.13 7.20
N LEU A 87 -29.54 -1.87 6.95
CA LEU A 87 -29.69 -0.84 7.97
C LEU A 87 -31.16 -0.59 8.29
N THR A 88 -32.02 -0.58 7.26
CA THR A 88 -33.42 -0.24 7.43
C THR A 88 -34.19 -1.26 8.25
N GLU A 89 -33.85 -2.56 8.13
CA GLU A 89 -34.54 -3.64 8.85
C GLU A 89 -34.32 -3.60 10.38
N HIS A 90 -33.19 -3.00 10.85
CA HIS A 90 -32.75 -3.16 12.23
C HIS A 90 -32.58 -1.85 13.02
N ILE A 91 -32.89 -0.69 12.43
CA ILE A 91 -32.55 0.62 13.01
C ILE A 91 -33.70 1.34 13.72
N LYS A 92 -34.97 0.93 13.55
CA LYS A 92 -36.15 1.71 13.97
C LYS A 92 -36.16 2.21 15.43
N ASP A 93 -35.36 1.63 16.32
CA ASP A 93 -35.36 1.97 17.76
C ASP A 93 -33.95 2.22 18.36
N SER A 94 -32.95 2.56 17.54
CA SER A 94 -31.56 2.71 18.01
C SER A 94 -31.05 4.16 17.92
N ALA A 95 -30.02 4.48 18.71
CA ALA A 95 -29.29 5.76 18.60
C ALA A 95 -28.73 6.03 17.19
N VAL A 96 -28.55 4.97 16.38
CA VAL A 96 -28.12 5.05 14.97
C VAL A 96 -29.25 5.59 14.10
N GLY A 97 -30.52 5.26 14.39
CA GLY A 97 -31.68 5.79 13.68
C GLY A 97 -31.76 7.31 13.70
N LEU A 98 -31.54 7.92 14.88
CA LEU A 98 -31.55 9.39 15.01
C LEU A 98 -30.42 10.06 14.21
N VAL A 99 -29.22 9.46 14.18
CA VAL A 99 -28.11 9.97 13.39
C VAL A 99 -28.44 9.87 11.90
N LEU A 100 -29.00 8.76 11.46
CA LEU A 100 -29.38 8.53 10.07
C LEU A 100 -30.48 9.50 9.62
N GLU A 101 -31.53 9.71 10.41
CA GLU A 101 -32.55 10.72 10.16
C GLU A 101 -31.98 12.13 10.05
N THR A 102 -30.95 12.43 10.84
CA THR A 102 -30.26 13.73 10.76
C THR A 102 -29.49 13.87 9.45
N ILE A 103 -28.80 12.82 8.99
CA ILE A 103 -28.11 12.80 7.71
C ILE A 103 -29.13 12.95 6.56
N ILE A 104 -30.23 12.21 6.58
CA ILE A 104 -31.28 12.30 5.57
C ILE A 104 -31.87 13.72 5.50
N ARG A 105 -32.14 14.36 6.62
CA ARG A 105 -32.60 15.76 6.66
C ARG A 105 -31.56 16.74 6.10
N ALA A 106 -30.29 16.53 6.37
CA ALA A 106 -29.24 17.34 5.79
C ALA A 106 -29.17 17.18 4.27
N LEU A 107 -29.24 15.94 3.79
CA LEU A 107 -29.24 15.63 2.36
C LEU A 107 -30.49 16.16 1.64
N SER A 108 -31.68 16.07 2.26
CA SER A 108 -32.93 16.60 1.67
C SER A 108 -32.93 18.14 1.54
N ALA A 109 -32.11 18.83 2.36
CA ALA A 109 -31.91 20.27 2.27
C ALA A 109 -30.78 20.68 1.31
N THR A 110 -30.10 19.71 0.68
CA THR A 110 -28.92 19.93 -0.15
C THR A 110 -29.31 20.05 -1.62
N ASP A 111 -28.99 21.17 -2.26
CA ASP A 111 -29.09 21.32 -3.71
C ASP A 111 -27.86 20.69 -4.38
N TRP A 112 -28.02 19.44 -4.81
CA TRP A 112 -26.93 18.69 -5.44
C TRP A 112 -26.49 19.32 -6.77
N ALA A 113 -27.41 19.87 -7.56
CA ALA A 113 -27.09 20.51 -8.82
C ALA A 113 -26.19 21.74 -8.63
N ALA A 114 -26.46 22.51 -7.57
CA ALA A 114 -25.62 23.66 -7.21
C ALA A 114 -24.23 23.26 -6.72
N ILE A 115 -24.10 22.15 -5.96
CA ILE A 115 -22.83 21.66 -5.45
C ILE A 115 -22.01 21.01 -6.57
N SER A 116 -22.61 20.19 -7.40
CA SER A 116 -21.93 19.48 -8.48
C SER A 116 -21.46 20.41 -9.60
N GLY A 117 -22.18 21.51 -9.84
CA GLY A 117 -21.83 22.48 -10.90
C GLY A 117 -21.61 21.82 -12.27
N GLY A 118 -22.11 20.61 -12.48
CA GLY A 118 -21.85 19.79 -13.66
C GLY A 118 -20.47 19.13 -13.72
N ASN A 119 -19.70 19.15 -12.63
CA ASN A 119 -18.37 18.57 -12.58
C ASN A 119 -18.45 17.09 -12.11
N GLN A 120 -18.00 16.17 -12.94
CA GLN A 120 -17.99 14.72 -12.68
C GLN A 120 -17.03 14.32 -11.54
N ASP A 121 -15.98 15.14 -11.28
CA ASP A 121 -15.00 14.87 -10.24
C ASP A 121 -15.47 15.28 -8.83
N VAL A 122 -16.69 15.78 -8.67
CA VAL A 122 -17.25 16.18 -7.37
C VAL A 122 -17.23 15.02 -6.38
N TYR A 123 -17.57 13.81 -6.80
CA TYR A 123 -17.54 12.62 -5.92
C TYR A 123 -16.15 12.28 -5.45
N LEU A 124 -15.15 12.43 -6.31
CA LEU A 124 -13.76 12.22 -5.98
C LEU A 124 -13.30 13.23 -4.93
N HIS A 125 -13.57 14.52 -5.18
CA HIS A 125 -13.24 15.59 -4.24
C HIS A 125 -13.99 15.44 -2.92
N LEU A 126 -15.26 15.03 -2.96
CA LEU A 126 -16.06 14.76 -1.77
C LEU A 126 -15.45 13.63 -0.94
N TYR A 127 -15.10 12.51 -1.57
CA TYR A 127 -14.48 11.37 -0.90
C TYR A 127 -13.11 11.71 -0.32
N GLU A 128 -12.27 12.40 -1.06
CA GLU A 128 -10.95 12.82 -0.60
C GLU A 128 -11.02 13.84 0.54
N HIS A 129 -11.92 14.81 0.42
CA HIS A 129 -12.13 15.81 1.45
C HIS A 129 -12.69 15.18 2.72
N PHE A 130 -13.60 14.24 2.56
CA PHE A 130 -14.14 13.42 3.65
C PHE A 130 -13.01 12.67 4.36
N LEU A 131 -12.18 11.91 3.67
CA LEU A 131 -11.08 11.16 4.26
C LEU A 131 -10.05 12.08 4.94
N THR A 132 -9.78 13.24 4.35
CA THR A 132 -8.82 14.21 4.92
C THR A 132 -9.34 14.81 6.23
N THR A 133 -10.65 15.02 6.33
CA THR A 133 -11.30 15.66 7.47
C THR A 133 -11.67 14.64 8.55
N TYR A 134 -12.12 13.45 8.15
CA TYR A 134 -12.64 12.43 9.04
C TYR A 134 -11.54 11.64 9.77
N ASP A 135 -10.55 11.15 9.05
CA ASP A 135 -9.41 10.42 9.65
C ASP A 135 -8.12 10.58 8.84
N PRO A 136 -7.34 11.64 9.13
CA PRO A 136 -6.02 11.84 8.50
C PRO A 136 -5.03 10.70 8.79
N ASP A 137 -5.20 9.97 9.91
CA ASP A 137 -4.32 8.88 10.30
C ASP A 137 -4.70 7.56 9.61
N LEU A 138 -5.98 7.33 9.30
CA LEU A 138 -6.42 6.18 8.50
C LEU A 138 -5.81 6.23 7.11
N ARG A 139 -5.75 7.41 6.51
CA ARG A 139 -5.09 7.66 5.21
C ARG A 139 -3.61 7.26 5.24
N LYS A 140 -2.89 7.58 6.33
CA LYS A 140 -1.49 7.16 6.52
C LYS A 140 -1.35 5.66 6.81
N LYS A 141 -2.29 5.08 7.55
CA LYS A 141 -2.28 3.66 7.95
C LYS A 141 -2.62 2.72 6.79
N SER A 142 -3.55 3.09 5.94
CA SER A 142 -3.94 2.29 4.76
C SER A 142 -2.89 2.33 3.66
N GLY A 143 -2.06 3.38 3.60
CA GLY A 143 -1.12 3.61 2.50
C GLY A 143 -1.83 3.96 1.18
N SER A 144 -3.13 4.25 1.24
CA SER A 144 -3.95 4.59 0.07
C SER A 144 -3.83 6.08 -0.23
N TYR A 145 -3.22 6.42 -1.35
CA TYR A 145 -3.04 7.81 -1.80
C TYR A 145 -3.67 7.99 -3.16
N TYR A 146 -4.40 9.11 -3.28
CA TYR A 146 -4.92 9.51 -4.59
C TYR A 146 -3.79 9.76 -5.58
N THR A 147 -3.92 9.19 -6.77
CA THR A 147 -2.98 9.40 -7.86
C THR A 147 -3.43 10.61 -8.69
N PRO A 148 -2.58 11.63 -8.87
CA PRO A 148 -2.91 12.76 -9.73
C PRO A 148 -3.30 12.31 -11.15
N THR A 149 -4.33 12.93 -11.70
CA THR A 149 -4.90 12.57 -13.03
C THR A 149 -3.85 12.64 -14.14
N ASP A 150 -2.93 13.61 -14.06
CA ASP A 150 -1.83 13.73 -15.03
C ASP A 150 -0.91 12.50 -15.04
N VAL A 151 -0.63 11.96 -13.85
CA VAL A 151 0.19 10.73 -13.72
C VAL A 151 -0.57 9.53 -14.27
N VAL A 152 -1.85 9.41 -13.95
CA VAL A 152 -2.70 8.29 -14.43
C VAL A 152 -2.85 8.34 -15.94
N ALA A 153 -3.11 9.52 -16.51
CA ALA A 153 -3.22 9.72 -17.96
C ALA A 153 -1.92 9.36 -18.69
N ALA A 154 -0.77 9.75 -18.12
CA ALA A 154 0.52 9.37 -18.68
C ALA A 154 0.79 7.87 -18.59
N MET A 155 0.50 7.23 -17.46
CA MET A 155 0.64 5.77 -17.31
C MET A 155 -0.27 5.03 -18.30
N THR A 156 -1.52 5.47 -18.48
CA THR A 156 -2.45 4.92 -19.46
C THR A 156 -1.90 5.04 -20.88
N ARG A 157 -1.43 6.22 -21.27
CA ARG A 157 -0.84 6.48 -22.59
C ARG A 157 0.42 5.65 -22.84
N LEU A 158 1.34 5.58 -21.88
CA LEU A 158 2.56 4.78 -22.00
C LEU A 158 2.25 3.27 -22.07
N THR A 159 1.24 2.81 -21.35
CA THR A 159 0.74 1.42 -21.45
C THR A 159 0.17 1.15 -22.85
N ASP A 160 -0.63 2.07 -23.40
CA ASP A 160 -1.14 1.98 -24.78
C ASP A 160 -0.01 1.92 -25.82
N GLN A 161 1.04 2.75 -25.66
CA GLN A 161 2.24 2.69 -26.48
C GLN A 161 2.97 1.35 -26.37
N ALA A 162 3.09 0.80 -25.16
CA ALA A 162 3.75 -0.48 -24.93
C ALA A 162 3.03 -1.62 -25.67
N LEU A 163 1.71 -1.64 -25.64
CA LEU A 163 0.89 -2.60 -26.39
C LEU A 163 1.13 -2.49 -27.89
N GLN A 164 1.12 -1.25 -28.43
CA GLN A 164 1.26 -1.00 -29.86
C GLN A 164 2.66 -1.30 -30.39
N LYS A 165 3.69 -0.80 -29.70
CA LYS A 165 5.07 -0.83 -30.19
C LYS A 165 5.79 -2.16 -29.89
N TYR A 166 5.52 -2.77 -28.75
CA TYR A 166 6.31 -3.90 -28.27
C TYR A 166 5.54 -5.22 -28.16
N LEU A 167 4.19 -5.18 -28.16
CA LEU A 167 3.37 -6.39 -28.17
C LEU A 167 2.66 -6.63 -29.51
N SER A 168 2.89 -5.78 -30.51
CA SER A 168 2.28 -5.89 -31.83
C SER A 168 0.75 -5.89 -31.82
N ILE A 169 0.16 -5.09 -30.91
CA ILE A 169 -1.28 -4.87 -30.77
C ILE A 169 -1.61 -3.45 -31.26
N PRO A 170 -1.86 -3.22 -32.54
CA PRO A 170 -2.03 -1.87 -33.10
C PRO A 170 -3.19 -1.06 -32.50
N GLY A 171 -4.25 -1.73 -32.05
CA GLY A 171 -5.38 -1.12 -31.34
C GLY A 171 -5.01 -0.59 -29.95
N GLY A 172 -3.94 -1.16 -29.36
CA GLY A 172 -3.55 -0.85 -28.00
C GLY A 172 -4.68 -1.18 -27.01
N LEU A 173 -4.99 -0.26 -26.09
CA LEU A 173 -6.09 -0.42 -25.11
C LEU A 173 -7.48 -0.50 -25.76
N SER A 174 -7.63 -0.05 -27.02
CA SER A 174 -8.89 -0.17 -27.77
C SER A 174 -9.08 -1.54 -28.43
N ASP A 175 -8.05 -2.38 -28.46
CA ASP A 175 -8.11 -3.69 -29.09
C ASP A 175 -8.95 -4.67 -28.26
N ASP A 176 -9.83 -5.43 -28.91
CA ASP A 176 -10.75 -6.35 -28.24
C ASP A 176 -10.03 -7.53 -27.54
N SER A 177 -8.79 -7.83 -27.93
CA SER A 177 -7.97 -8.85 -27.29
C SER A 177 -7.35 -8.40 -25.96
N VAL A 178 -7.39 -7.09 -25.65
CA VAL A 178 -6.73 -6.52 -24.47
C VAL A 178 -7.70 -6.39 -23.31
N ALA A 179 -7.57 -7.23 -22.31
CA ALA A 179 -8.25 -7.09 -21.01
C ALA A 179 -7.32 -6.41 -19.99
N VAL A 180 -7.89 -5.48 -19.24
CA VAL A 180 -7.16 -4.64 -18.27
C VAL A 180 -7.68 -4.88 -16.86
N ILE A 181 -6.78 -4.96 -15.88
CA ILE A 181 -7.14 -5.02 -14.46
C ILE A 181 -6.40 -3.96 -13.64
N ASP A 182 -7.15 -3.28 -12.76
CA ASP A 182 -6.60 -2.52 -11.64
C ASP A 182 -6.83 -3.32 -10.35
N PRO A 183 -5.77 -3.86 -9.70
CA PRO A 183 -5.90 -4.75 -8.56
C PRO A 183 -6.13 -4.02 -7.23
N ALA A 184 -6.08 -2.69 -7.22
CA ALA A 184 -6.35 -1.83 -6.05
C ALA A 184 -6.96 -0.52 -6.54
N MET A 185 -8.12 -0.62 -7.18
CA MET A 185 -8.67 0.44 -8.02
C MET A 185 -9.10 1.71 -7.26
N GLY A 186 -9.26 1.63 -5.93
CA GLY A 186 -9.73 2.76 -5.14
C GLY A 186 -11.05 3.31 -5.66
N THR A 187 -11.07 4.60 -5.97
CA THR A 187 -12.22 5.30 -6.57
C THR A 187 -12.27 5.21 -8.11
N GLY A 188 -11.55 4.27 -8.71
CA GLY A 188 -11.64 3.95 -10.14
C GLY A 188 -10.89 4.92 -11.07
N THR A 189 -9.86 5.61 -10.60
CA THR A 189 -9.17 6.64 -11.41
C THR A 189 -8.46 6.05 -12.63
N TYR A 190 -7.79 4.89 -12.52
CA TYR A 190 -7.17 4.21 -13.67
C TYR A 190 -8.21 3.66 -14.65
N PRO A 191 -9.22 2.89 -14.22
CA PRO A 191 -10.31 2.47 -15.09
C PRO A 191 -10.96 3.62 -15.85
N LEU A 192 -11.25 4.74 -15.17
CA LEU A 192 -11.82 5.93 -15.80
C LEU A 192 -10.88 6.54 -16.86
N SER A 193 -9.60 6.66 -16.55
CA SER A 193 -8.59 7.17 -17.49
C SER A 193 -8.50 6.31 -18.75
N ILE A 194 -8.64 4.99 -18.62
CA ILE A 194 -8.65 4.07 -19.77
C ILE A 194 -9.88 4.33 -20.65
N VAL A 195 -11.07 4.47 -20.07
CA VAL A 195 -12.30 4.79 -20.80
C VAL A 195 -12.15 6.12 -21.54
N GLN A 196 -11.67 7.17 -20.86
CA GLN A 196 -11.41 8.49 -21.48
C GLN A 196 -10.39 8.43 -22.60
N HIS A 197 -9.30 7.67 -22.41
CA HIS A 197 -8.26 7.50 -23.43
C HIS A 197 -8.80 6.80 -24.68
N VAL A 198 -9.57 5.74 -24.53
CA VAL A 198 -10.18 5.00 -25.64
C VAL A 198 -11.22 5.87 -26.35
N ALA A 199 -12.04 6.63 -25.61
CA ALA A 199 -12.99 7.59 -26.17
C ALA A 199 -12.27 8.64 -27.02
N ALA A 200 -11.24 9.28 -26.50
CA ALA A 200 -10.45 10.31 -27.21
C ALA A 200 -9.80 9.78 -28.49
N LYS A 201 -9.30 8.53 -28.49
CA LYS A 201 -8.77 7.89 -29.72
C LYS A 201 -9.83 7.67 -30.78
N ALA A 202 -11.09 7.43 -30.39
CA ALA A 202 -12.22 7.17 -31.27
C ALA A 202 -12.90 8.44 -31.80
N GLU A 203 -12.72 9.61 -31.15
CA GLU A 203 -13.36 10.90 -31.51
C GLU A 203 -13.24 11.27 -32.99
N LYS A 204 -12.08 11.01 -33.59
CA LYS A 204 -11.83 11.30 -35.02
C LYS A 204 -12.73 10.51 -35.99
N TYR A 205 -13.37 9.44 -35.49
CA TYR A 205 -14.28 8.61 -36.28
C TYR A 205 -15.76 8.91 -36.02
N GLY A 206 -16.05 9.85 -35.10
CA GLY A 206 -17.39 10.33 -34.77
C GLY A 206 -18.02 9.67 -33.55
N PRO A 207 -19.19 10.22 -33.09
CA PRO A 207 -19.80 9.80 -31.82
C PRO A 207 -20.18 8.31 -31.74
N GLY A 208 -20.62 7.71 -32.83
CA GLY A 208 -20.92 6.28 -32.88
C GLY A 208 -19.70 5.41 -32.60
N ALA A 209 -18.54 5.75 -33.18
CA ALA A 209 -17.29 5.05 -32.93
C ALA A 209 -16.80 5.21 -31.47
N VAL A 210 -17.07 6.38 -30.85
CA VAL A 210 -16.79 6.61 -29.43
C VAL A 210 -17.64 5.68 -28.57
N ALA A 211 -18.95 5.64 -28.84
CA ALA A 211 -19.90 4.79 -28.11
C ALA A 211 -19.53 3.30 -28.21
N ASP A 212 -19.18 2.83 -29.40
CA ASP A 212 -18.76 1.43 -29.64
C ASP A 212 -17.45 1.09 -28.92
N ALA A 213 -16.45 1.97 -29.02
CA ALA A 213 -15.16 1.78 -28.40
C ALA A 213 -15.25 1.74 -26.86
N VAL A 214 -16.03 2.63 -26.26
CA VAL A 214 -16.27 2.70 -24.82
C VAL A 214 -17.08 1.48 -24.35
N THR A 215 -18.08 1.05 -25.12
CA THR A 215 -18.84 -0.17 -24.82
C THR A 215 -17.95 -1.41 -24.88
N SER A 216 -17.05 -1.51 -25.87
CA SER A 216 -16.13 -2.62 -25.97
C SER A 216 -15.15 -2.66 -24.79
N VAL A 217 -14.52 -1.53 -24.42
CA VAL A 217 -13.57 -1.52 -23.30
C VAL A 217 -14.25 -1.80 -21.97
N ALA A 218 -15.48 -1.37 -21.75
CA ALA A 218 -16.24 -1.64 -20.52
C ALA A 218 -16.37 -3.15 -20.24
N LYS A 219 -16.48 -3.99 -21.27
CA LYS A 219 -16.57 -5.46 -21.15
C LYS A 219 -15.24 -6.13 -20.77
N ARG A 220 -14.13 -5.43 -20.88
CA ARG A 220 -12.76 -5.95 -20.73
C ARG A 220 -11.98 -5.25 -19.62
N LEU A 221 -12.67 -4.38 -18.86
CA LEU A 221 -12.08 -3.58 -17.80
C LEU A 221 -12.48 -4.16 -16.45
N TYR A 222 -11.49 -4.63 -15.71
CA TYR A 222 -11.66 -5.29 -14.42
C TYR A 222 -11.08 -4.43 -13.31
N GLY A 223 -11.70 -4.46 -12.13
CA GLY A 223 -11.21 -3.77 -10.95
C GLY A 223 -11.47 -4.57 -9.68
N ILE A 224 -10.51 -4.56 -8.77
CA ILE A 224 -10.66 -5.15 -7.43
C ILE A 224 -10.39 -4.05 -6.41
N GLU A 225 -11.27 -3.92 -5.44
CA GLU A 225 -11.12 -3.00 -4.32
C GLU A 225 -11.53 -3.71 -3.03
N LEU A 226 -10.73 -3.51 -2.00
CA LEU A 226 -10.97 -4.14 -0.71
C LEU A 226 -12.08 -3.44 0.07
N GLN A 227 -12.18 -2.11 -0.06
CA GLN A 227 -13.12 -1.26 0.66
C GLN A 227 -14.37 -0.97 -0.18
N SER A 228 -15.55 -1.16 0.43
CA SER A 228 -16.84 -0.94 -0.24
C SER A 228 -17.11 0.53 -0.58
N GLY A 229 -16.63 1.48 0.23
CA GLY A 229 -16.79 2.92 -0.04
C GLY A 229 -16.14 3.37 -1.36
N PRO A 230 -14.81 3.25 -1.50
CA PRO A 230 -14.12 3.54 -2.76
C PRO A 230 -14.66 2.75 -3.95
N PHE A 231 -14.97 1.46 -3.76
CA PHE A 231 -15.60 0.62 -4.78
C PHE A 231 -16.86 1.26 -5.34
N SER A 232 -17.76 1.74 -4.48
CA SER A 232 -19.03 2.32 -4.88
C SER A 232 -18.86 3.60 -5.68
N VAL A 233 -17.90 4.43 -5.27
CA VAL A 233 -17.52 5.64 -6.03
C VAL A 233 -16.95 5.25 -7.40
N ALA A 234 -16.13 4.21 -7.47
CA ALA A 234 -15.58 3.72 -8.73
C ALA A 234 -16.67 3.23 -9.69
N GLU A 235 -17.59 2.41 -9.20
CA GLU A 235 -18.71 1.87 -9.97
C GLU A 235 -19.57 2.99 -10.55
N LEU A 236 -19.94 3.99 -9.73
CA LEU A 236 -20.73 5.12 -10.16
C LEU A 236 -20.01 5.95 -11.24
N ARG A 237 -18.77 6.37 -10.97
CA ARG A 237 -17.99 7.20 -11.90
C ARG A 237 -17.79 6.53 -13.25
N LEU A 238 -17.47 5.25 -13.22
CA LEU A 238 -17.26 4.49 -14.44
C LEU A 238 -18.56 4.32 -15.24
N SER A 239 -19.64 3.94 -14.57
CA SER A 239 -20.94 3.76 -15.22
C SER A 239 -21.43 5.06 -15.85
N GLN A 240 -21.33 6.19 -15.14
CA GLN A 240 -21.69 7.50 -15.67
C GLN A 240 -20.83 7.89 -16.89
N ALA A 241 -19.51 7.74 -16.80
CA ALA A 241 -18.61 8.09 -17.91
C ALA A 241 -18.93 7.27 -19.18
N ILE A 242 -19.17 5.95 -19.03
CA ILE A 242 -19.54 5.10 -20.16
C ILE A 242 -20.83 5.58 -20.82
N LEU A 243 -21.87 5.89 -20.03
CA LEU A 243 -23.16 6.38 -20.53
C LEU A 243 -23.07 7.77 -21.17
N GLU A 244 -22.26 8.67 -20.61
CA GLU A 244 -22.03 10.02 -21.16
C GLU A 244 -21.32 10.00 -22.52
N PHE A 245 -20.42 9.05 -22.75
CA PHE A 245 -19.84 8.80 -24.06
C PHE A 245 -20.80 8.08 -25.02
N GLY A 246 -22.05 7.82 -24.62
CA GLY A 246 -23.05 7.13 -25.42
C GLY A 246 -22.87 5.61 -25.48
N GLY A 247 -21.99 5.06 -24.66
CA GLY A 247 -21.76 3.62 -24.57
C GLY A 247 -22.83 2.89 -23.76
N HIS A 248 -22.70 1.56 -23.69
CA HIS A 248 -23.55 0.67 -22.93
C HIS A 248 -22.78 -0.08 -21.86
N LEU A 249 -23.38 -0.25 -20.70
CA LEU A 249 -22.85 -1.09 -19.64
C LEU A 249 -22.95 -2.58 -20.04
N PRO A 250 -22.04 -3.45 -19.59
CA PRO A 250 -22.17 -4.89 -19.78
C PRO A 250 -23.45 -5.43 -19.16
N ASP A 251 -24.10 -6.42 -19.80
CA ASP A 251 -25.39 -6.99 -19.37
C ASP A 251 -25.31 -7.65 -17.98
N ASP A 252 -24.15 -8.17 -17.62
CA ASP A 252 -23.84 -8.80 -16.31
C ASP A 252 -23.25 -7.82 -15.28
N GLY A 253 -23.31 -6.51 -15.59
CA GLY A 253 -22.75 -5.42 -14.78
C GLY A 253 -21.28 -5.15 -15.04
N MET A 254 -20.75 -4.08 -14.44
CA MET A 254 -19.34 -3.75 -14.50
C MET A 254 -18.52 -4.83 -13.80
N HIS A 255 -17.38 -5.18 -14.37
CA HIS A 255 -16.48 -6.20 -13.81
C HIS A 255 -15.61 -5.62 -12.68
N LEU A 256 -16.25 -4.96 -11.74
CA LEU A 256 -15.66 -4.40 -10.52
C LEU A 256 -16.07 -5.26 -9.32
N TYR A 257 -15.15 -5.55 -8.42
CA TYR A 257 -15.39 -6.50 -7.35
C TYR A 257 -14.89 -5.98 -6.00
N VAL A 258 -15.71 -6.15 -4.97
CA VAL A 258 -15.28 -6.00 -3.57
C VAL A 258 -14.63 -7.31 -3.12
N ALA A 259 -13.31 -7.33 -3.07
CA ALA A 259 -12.55 -8.52 -2.71
C ALA A 259 -11.11 -8.16 -2.30
N ASP A 260 -10.44 -9.10 -1.61
CA ASP A 260 -9.02 -9.03 -1.38
C ASP A 260 -8.25 -9.59 -2.60
N THR A 261 -7.48 -8.73 -3.26
CA THR A 261 -6.64 -9.12 -4.40
C THR A 261 -5.63 -10.21 -4.04
N LEU A 262 -5.04 -10.10 -2.84
CA LEU A 262 -3.98 -10.99 -2.37
C LEU A 262 -4.49 -12.31 -1.76
N GLU A 263 -5.80 -12.49 -1.69
CA GLU A 263 -6.40 -13.73 -1.24
C GLU A 263 -6.08 -14.89 -2.18
N ASP A 264 -5.99 -16.12 -1.61
CA ASP A 264 -5.85 -17.33 -2.40
C ASP A 264 -7.05 -17.50 -3.36
N PRO A 265 -6.82 -17.41 -4.68
CA PRO A 265 -7.89 -17.49 -5.65
C PRO A 265 -8.58 -18.87 -5.67
N GLN A 266 -7.94 -19.92 -5.10
CA GLN A 266 -8.51 -21.26 -4.98
C GLN A 266 -9.29 -21.47 -3.68
N SER A 267 -9.34 -20.44 -2.79
CA SER A 267 -10.09 -20.56 -1.54
C SER A 267 -11.59 -20.69 -1.79
N GLY A 268 -12.13 -21.87 -1.60
CA GLY A 268 -13.57 -22.16 -1.72
C GLY A 268 -14.35 -21.61 -0.52
N THR A 269 -15.54 -21.06 -0.77
CA THR A 269 -16.51 -20.69 0.28
C THR A 269 -17.36 -21.91 0.65
N ASN A 270 -16.94 -22.67 1.66
CA ASN A 270 -17.68 -23.84 2.15
C ASN A 270 -18.59 -23.56 3.36
N ARG A 271 -19.14 -22.34 3.52
CA ARG A 271 -20.05 -22.02 4.63
C ARG A 271 -21.42 -21.62 4.11
N GLN A 272 -22.48 -22.12 4.77
CA GLN A 272 -23.82 -21.53 4.66
C GLN A 272 -23.75 -20.12 5.23
N LEU A 273 -23.84 -19.14 4.34
CA LEU A 273 -23.74 -17.71 4.67
C LEU A 273 -25.15 -17.13 4.77
N SER A 274 -25.36 -16.11 5.58
CA SER A 274 -26.60 -15.34 5.59
C SER A 274 -26.82 -14.69 4.21
N TYR A 275 -28.05 -14.32 3.88
CA TYR A 275 -28.41 -13.79 2.55
C TYR A 275 -27.53 -12.60 2.13
N THR A 276 -27.16 -11.74 3.07
CA THR A 276 -26.28 -10.58 2.83
C THR A 276 -24.86 -10.97 2.49
N LEU A 277 -24.38 -12.02 3.13
CA LEU A 277 -23.04 -12.57 2.87
C LEU A 277 -22.96 -13.27 1.54
N GLN A 278 -24.12 -13.74 1.01
CA GLN A 278 -24.14 -14.33 -0.32
C GLN A 278 -23.71 -13.32 -1.39
N LEU A 279 -24.08 -12.02 -1.26
CA LEU A 279 -23.63 -11.00 -2.21
C LEU A 279 -22.13 -10.73 -2.15
N ILE A 280 -21.59 -10.54 -0.94
CA ILE A 280 -20.14 -10.37 -0.74
C ILE A 280 -19.37 -11.63 -1.17
N ALA A 281 -19.90 -12.81 -0.82
CA ALA A 281 -19.33 -14.08 -1.25
C ALA A 281 -19.40 -14.26 -2.77
N GLN A 282 -20.46 -13.81 -3.42
CA GLN A 282 -20.57 -13.80 -4.88
C GLN A 282 -19.55 -12.84 -5.52
N GLN A 283 -19.39 -11.63 -4.97
CA GLN A 283 -18.38 -10.69 -5.43
C GLN A 283 -16.96 -11.31 -5.34
N ARG A 284 -16.63 -11.89 -4.19
CA ARG A 284 -15.39 -12.62 -3.96
C ARG A 284 -15.20 -13.79 -4.92
N GLN A 285 -16.24 -14.61 -5.15
CA GLN A 285 -16.19 -15.72 -6.10
C GLN A 285 -15.97 -15.24 -7.54
N ARG A 286 -16.65 -14.14 -7.95
CA ARG A 286 -16.45 -13.52 -9.27
C ARG A 286 -15.02 -12.99 -9.40
N ALA A 287 -14.49 -12.29 -8.39
CA ALA A 287 -13.11 -11.83 -8.37
C ALA A 287 -12.11 -13.01 -8.49
N ASN A 288 -12.33 -14.10 -7.72
CA ASN A 288 -11.47 -15.28 -7.77
C ASN A 288 -11.55 -15.99 -9.13
N ARG A 289 -12.72 -16.01 -9.76
CA ARG A 289 -12.86 -16.51 -11.13
C ARG A 289 -12.05 -15.67 -12.12
N VAL A 290 -12.10 -14.34 -12.02
CA VAL A 290 -11.27 -13.44 -12.85
C VAL A 290 -9.78 -13.69 -12.62
N LYS A 291 -9.36 -13.88 -11.36
CA LYS A 291 -7.96 -14.20 -11.04
C LYS A 291 -7.50 -15.49 -11.72
N LEU A 292 -8.34 -16.54 -11.76
CA LEU A 292 -7.97 -17.86 -12.28
C LEU A 292 -8.25 -18.08 -13.76
N GLU A 293 -9.35 -17.52 -14.29
CA GLU A 293 -9.89 -17.95 -15.58
C GLU A 293 -9.81 -16.88 -16.67
N THR A 294 -9.71 -15.59 -16.30
CA THR A 294 -9.70 -14.50 -17.28
C THR A 294 -8.27 -14.17 -17.71
N PRO A 295 -7.92 -14.27 -18.99
CA PRO A 295 -6.63 -13.78 -19.47
C PRO A 295 -6.58 -12.25 -19.38
N ILE A 296 -5.59 -11.72 -18.71
CA ILE A 296 -5.37 -10.28 -18.52
C ILE A 296 -4.06 -9.91 -19.21
N GLN A 297 -4.12 -8.96 -20.16
CA GLN A 297 -2.94 -8.45 -20.86
C GLN A 297 -2.33 -7.24 -20.18
N VAL A 298 -3.11 -6.48 -19.41
CA VAL A 298 -2.63 -5.26 -18.74
C VAL A 298 -3.02 -5.27 -17.27
N CYS A 299 -2.04 -5.12 -16.40
CA CYS A 299 -2.26 -4.79 -15.00
C CYS A 299 -1.68 -3.41 -14.72
N ILE A 300 -2.53 -2.45 -14.36
CA ILE A 300 -2.16 -1.05 -14.14
C ILE A 300 -2.78 -0.54 -12.86
N GLY A 301 -2.05 0.28 -12.08
CA GLY A 301 -2.60 0.81 -10.84
C GLY A 301 -1.59 1.51 -9.93
N ASN A 302 -2.08 1.93 -8.76
CA ASN A 302 -1.31 2.47 -7.66
C ASN A 302 -1.57 1.64 -6.39
N PRO A 303 -0.90 0.49 -6.22
CA PRO A 303 -1.10 -0.35 -5.05
C PRO A 303 -0.63 0.33 -3.75
N PRO A 304 -1.16 -0.03 -2.58
CA PRO A 304 -0.82 0.59 -1.30
C PRO A 304 0.65 0.36 -0.89
N TYR A 305 1.29 1.39 -0.25
CA TYR A 305 2.74 1.39 0.09
C TYR A 305 3.06 1.01 1.54
N LYS A 306 2.14 0.38 2.26
CA LYS A 306 2.33 0.05 3.66
C LYS A 306 3.58 -0.78 3.90
N ASP A 307 4.51 -0.24 4.70
CA ASP A 307 5.70 -0.96 5.18
C ASP A 307 5.35 -1.94 6.30
N LYS A 308 6.20 -2.97 6.48
CA LYS A 308 6.06 -3.97 7.54
C LYS A 308 4.68 -4.63 7.55
N SER A 309 4.25 -5.07 6.39
CA SER A 309 2.95 -5.69 6.13
C SER A 309 2.98 -7.21 6.26
N GLU A 310 3.85 -7.75 7.11
CA GLU A 310 3.92 -9.18 7.40
C GLU A 310 2.55 -9.70 7.84
N GLY A 311 2.10 -10.78 7.21
CA GLY A 311 0.80 -11.38 7.44
C GLY A 311 -0.35 -10.81 6.60
N LEU A 312 -0.14 -9.67 5.90
CA LEU A 312 -1.14 -9.04 5.04
C LEU A 312 -1.01 -9.43 3.56
N GLY A 313 0.03 -10.17 3.19
CA GLY A 313 0.29 -10.57 1.80
C GLY A 313 -0.56 -11.76 1.30
N GLY A 314 -1.48 -12.26 2.13
CA GLY A 314 -2.40 -13.33 1.76
C GLY A 314 -1.70 -14.55 1.14
N TRP A 315 -2.22 -15.01 0.01
CA TRP A 315 -1.66 -16.11 -0.78
C TRP A 315 -0.26 -15.79 -1.34
N VAL A 316 -0.01 -14.54 -1.72
CA VAL A 316 1.30 -14.16 -2.26
C VAL A 316 2.41 -14.37 -1.24
N GLU A 317 2.14 -14.09 0.04
CA GLU A 317 3.10 -14.23 1.13
C GLU A 317 3.19 -15.66 1.68
N LYS A 318 2.05 -16.36 1.76
CA LYS A 318 1.92 -17.61 2.52
C LYS A 318 1.73 -18.85 1.64
N GLY A 319 1.39 -18.67 0.36
CA GLY A 319 0.96 -19.77 -0.51
C GLY A 319 -0.44 -20.29 -0.17
N SER A 320 -0.86 -21.31 -0.89
CA SER A 320 -2.09 -22.05 -0.58
C SER A 320 -1.88 -23.03 0.58
N PRO A 321 -2.92 -23.37 1.36
CA PRO A 321 -2.79 -24.21 2.57
C PRO A 321 -2.06 -25.54 2.39
N ASN A 322 -2.12 -26.12 1.19
CA ASN A 322 -1.48 -27.39 0.85
C ASN A 322 -0.17 -27.24 0.07
N SER A 323 0.30 -26.01 -0.16
CA SER A 323 1.52 -25.71 -0.88
C SER A 323 2.63 -25.31 0.09
N LYS A 324 3.84 -25.83 -0.13
CA LYS A 324 5.04 -25.34 0.56
C LYS A 324 5.63 -24.08 -0.11
N TYR A 325 5.12 -23.70 -1.27
CA TYR A 325 5.56 -22.59 -2.09
C TYR A 325 4.60 -21.41 -1.95
N ALA A 326 5.15 -20.24 -1.73
CA ALA A 326 4.45 -18.98 -1.81
C ALA A 326 5.00 -18.15 -2.99
N PRO A 327 4.16 -17.45 -3.77
CA PRO A 327 4.66 -16.64 -4.89
C PRO A 327 5.78 -15.67 -4.53
N LEU A 328 5.77 -15.13 -3.32
CA LEU A 328 6.83 -14.25 -2.82
C LEU A 328 8.21 -14.93 -2.74
N ASP A 329 8.26 -16.27 -2.66
CA ASP A 329 9.53 -17.01 -2.60
C ASP A 329 10.39 -16.78 -3.84
N ASP A 330 9.80 -16.45 -4.98
CA ASP A 330 10.48 -16.09 -6.22
C ASP A 330 11.33 -14.82 -6.09
N PHE A 331 10.97 -13.92 -5.18
CA PHE A 331 11.71 -12.67 -4.94
C PHE A 331 12.83 -12.82 -3.90
N ARG A 332 12.96 -13.99 -3.30
CA ARG A 332 14.06 -14.29 -2.36
C ARG A 332 15.35 -14.60 -3.12
N LYS A 333 16.47 -14.35 -2.48
CA LYS A 333 17.79 -14.63 -3.03
C LYS A 333 18.69 -15.20 -1.95
N ASP A 334 19.37 -16.29 -2.25
CA ASP A 334 20.33 -16.90 -1.33
C ASP A 334 21.39 -15.90 -0.88
N GLY A 335 21.70 -15.93 0.41
CA GLY A 335 22.64 -15.02 1.05
C GLY A 335 22.09 -13.61 1.37
N ASN A 336 20.83 -13.31 1.03
CA ASN A 336 20.22 -11.98 1.22
C ASN A 336 19.32 -11.87 2.47
N GLY A 337 19.17 -12.95 3.25
CA GLY A 337 18.16 -13.12 4.30
C GLY A 337 18.01 -11.97 5.29
N ARG A 338 19.12 -11.37 5.76
CA ARG A 338 19.05 -10.24 6.69
C ARG A 338 18.39 -8.98 6.14
N TYR A 339 18.24 -8.86 4.82
CA TYR A 339 17.62 -7.72 4.13
C TYR A 339 16.24 -8.03 3.61
N GLU A 340 15.80 -9.29 3.65
CA GLU A 340 14.53 -9.73 3.04
C GLU A 340 13.27 -9.22 3.74
N TYR A 341 13.40 -8.65 4.95
CA TYR A 341 12.26 -8.03 5.63
C TYR A 341 11.55 -6.94 4.79
N VAL A 342 12.26 -6.33 3.82
CA VAL A 342 11.67 -5.33 2.91
C VAL A 342 10.73 -5.95 1.87
N LEU A 343 10.84 -7.25 1.60
CA LEU A 343 9.90 -7.96 0.74
C LEU A 343 8.50 -8.06 1.36
N LYS A 344 8.40 -7.86 2.68
CA LYS A 344 7.13 -7.82 3.43
C LYS A 344 6.48 -6.43 3.42
N ASN A 345 6.65 -5.69 2.36
CA ASN A 345 5.95 -4.44 2.10
C ASN A 345 4.79 -4.69 1.13
N LEU A 346 3.66 -4.04 1.37
CA LEU A 346 2.40 -4.37 0.68
C LEU A 346 2.52 -4.22 -0.84
N TYR A 347 3.17 -3.16 -1.33
CA TYR A 347 3.38 -2.96 -2.78
C TYR A 347 4.19 -4.08 -3.44
N VAL A 348 5.07 -4.77 -2.70
CA VAL A 348 5.86 -5.89 -3.23
C VAL A 348 4.96 -7.09 -3.51
N TYR A 349 4.01 -7.35 -2.62
CA TYR A 349 3.00 -8.40 -2.84
C TYR A 349 2.16 -8.12 -4.09
N PHE A 350 1.76 -6.85 -4.29
CA PHE A 350 1.02 -6.45 -5.49
C PHE A 350 1.86 -6.59 -6.77
N TRP A 351 3.15 -6.22 -6.75
CA TRP A 351 4.05 -6.47 -7.88
C TRP A 351 4.11 -7.95 -8.24
N ARG A 352 4.30 -8.83 -7.25
CA ARG A 352 4.37 -10.28 -7.51
C ARG A 352 3.03 -10.84 -8.00
N TRP A 353 1.93 -10.38 -7.40
CA TRP A 353 0.58 -10.75 -7.83
C TRP A 353 0.30 -10.32 -9.28
N ALA A 354 0.60 -9.07 -9.63
CA ALA A 354 0.37 -8.53 -10.96
C ALA A 354 1.15 -9.30 -12.04
N MET A 355 2.42 -9.59 -11.75
CA MET A 355 3.26 -10.37 -12.65
C MET A 355 2.77 -11.81 -12.80
N TRP A 356 2.33 -12.43 -11.70
CA TRP A 356 1.67 -13.73 -11.77
C TRP A 356 0.40 -13.66 -12.63
N LYS A 357 -0.44 -12.66 -12.40
CA LYS A 357 -1.72 -12.54 -13.10
C LYS A 357 -1.54 -12.38 -14.61
N VAL A 358 -0.63 -11.51 -15.02
CA VAL A 358 -0.41 -11.22 -16.44
C VAL A 358 0.42 -12.30 -17.13
N PHE A 359 1.45 -12.84 -16.47
CA PHE A 359 2.44 -13.67 -17.13
C PHE A 359 2.33 -15.18 -16.88
N GLU A 360 1.62 -15.59 -15.79
CA GLU A 360 1.67 -16.99 -15.34
C GLU A 360 0.29 -17.61 -15.11
N SER A 361 -0.75 -16.81 -14.78
CA SER A 361 -2.03 -17.34 -14.30
C SER A 361 -2.77 -18.19 -15.33
N ILE A 362 -2.60 -17.92 -16.61
CA ILE A 362 -3.28 -18.62 -17.70
C ILE A 362 -2.22 -19.25 -18.62
N PRO A 363 -2.17 -20.60 -18.73
CA PRO A 363 -1.25 -21.27 -19.62
C PRO A 363 -1.43 -20.80 -21.08
N GLY A 364 -0.33 -20.37 -21.71
CA GLY A 364 -0.34 -19.89 -23.10
C GLY A 364 -0.73 -18.43 -23.29
N SER A 365 -1.18 -17.72 -22.26
CA SER A 365 -1.41 -16.27 -22.26
C SER A 365 -0.36 -15.60 -21.37
N THR A 366 0.83 -15.39 -21.92
CA THR A 366 2.01 -14.94 -21.16
C THR A 366 2.49 -13.55 -21.57
N ASP A 367 1.93 -12.98 -22.62
CA ASP A 367 2.32 -11.67 -23.16
C ASP A 367 1.46 -10.57 -22.54
N GLY A 368 2.08 -9.48 -22.12
CA GLY A 368 1.34 -8.38 -21.53
C GLY A 368 2.21 -7.30 -20.88
N VAL A 369 1.55 -6.41 -20.16
CA VAL A 369 2.13 -5.20 -19.54
C VAL A 369 1.73 -5.15 -18.06
N VAL A 370 2.70 -4.89 -17.19
CA VAL A 370 2.47 -4.48 -15.79
C VAL A 370 3.01 -3.07 -15.61
N CYS A 371 2.14 -2.13 -15.23
CA CYS A 371 2.47 -0.72 -15.06
C CYS A 371 1.97 -0.22 -13.71
N PHE A 372 2.88 -0.05 -12.76
CA PHE A 372 2.55 0.45 -11.42
C PHE A 372 3.35 1.68 -11.05
N ILE A 373 2.72 2.57 -10.26
CA ILE A 373 3.44 3.57 -9.49
C ILE A 373 3.59 3.09 -8.06
N THR A 374 4.82 3.00 -7.56
CA THR A 374 5.12 2.47 -6.22
C THR A 374 6.33 3.15 -5.58
N ALA A 375 6.59 2.83 -4.31
CA ALA A 375 7.78 3.26 -3.62
C ALA A 375 9.06 2.79 -4.34
N THR A 376 10.10 3.63 -4.35
CA THR A 376 11.36 3.41 -5.11
C THR A 376 12.30 2.38 -4.49
N GLY A 377 11.99 1.82 -3.33
CA GLY A 377 12.91 0.94 -2.60
C GLY A 377 13.46 -0.23 -3.42
N TYR A 378 12.64 -0.81 -4.31
CA TYR A 378 13.03 -1.93 -5.15
C TYR A 378 14.05 -1.59 -6.24
N LEU A 379 14.22 -0.31 -6.59
CA LEU A 379 15.14 0.11 -7.64
C LEU A 379 16.59 -0.25 -7.29
N ASN A 380 17.02 0.02 -6.05
CA ASN A 380 18.41 -0.18 -5.62
C ASN A 380 18.57 -0.92 -4.29
N GLY A 381 17.49 -1.11 -3.53
CA GLY A 381 17.56 -1.70 -2.19
C GLY A 381 18.21 -3.09 -2.20
N PRO A 382 19.12 -3.40 -1.26
CA PRO A 382 19.83 -4.69 -1.23
C PRO A 382 18.89 -5.88 -1.01
N GLY A 383 17.78 -5.70 -0.28
CA GLY A 383 16.80 -6.75 -0.03
C GLY A 383 15.95 -7.13 -1.26
N PHE A 384 16.00 -6.32 -2.32
CA PHE A 384 15.22 -6.54 -3.54
C PHE A 384 16.01 -7.19 -4.69
N LYS A 385 17.22 -7.70 -4.43
CA LYS A 385 18.05 -8.35 -5.46
C LYS A 385 17.31 -9.49 -6.17
N GLY A 386 16.64 -10.35 -5.42
CA GLY A 386 15.83 -11.45 -5.99
C GLY A 386 14.64 -10.94 -6.81
N MET A 387 13.93 -9.90 -6.35
CA MET A 387 12.86 -9.28 -7.11
C MET A 387 13.37 -8.74 -8.47
N ARG A 388 14.50 -8.03 -8.48
CA ARG A 388 15.09 -7.52 -9.74
C ARG A 388 15.54 -8.63 -10.67
N GLU A 389 16.16 -9.69 -10.14
CA GLU A 389 16.53 -10.87 -10.91
C GLU A 389 15.30 -11.54 -11.53
N TRP A 390 14.26 -11.76 -10.74
CA TRP A 390 13.02 -12.36 -11.21
C TRP A 390 12.37 -11.52 -12.32
N ILE A 391 12.27 -10.20 -12.11
CA ILE A 391 11.71 -9.29 -13.13
C ILE A 391 12.51 -9.38 -14.42
N ARG A 392 13.85 -9.26 -14.37
CA ARG A 392 14.69 -9.35 -15.57
C ARG A 392 14.58 -10.69 -16.31
N ARG A 393 14.36 -11.77 -15.58
CA ARG A 393 14.22 -13.11 -16.16
C ARG A 393 12.86 -13.32 -16.84
N ASN A 394 11.84 -12.67 -16.32
CA ASN A 394 10.45 -12.92 -16.72
C ASN A 394 9.82 -11.79 -17.53
N THR A 395 10.59 -10.79 -17.92
CA THR A 395 10.14 -9.68 -18.76
C THR A 395 11.11 -9.48 -19.93
N SER A 396 10.61 -8.97 -21.04
CA SER A 396 11.42 -8.69 -22.23
C SER A 396 12.08 -7.32 -22.15
N ARG A 397 11.41 -6.35 -21.54
CA ARG A 397 11.88 -4.97 -21.41
C ARG A 397 11.17 -4.25 -20.26
N GLY A 398 11.83 -3.23 -19.68
CA GLY A 398 11.27 -2.39 -18.64
C GLY A 398 11.64 -0.92 -18.78
N TRP A 399 10.81 -0.05 -18.18
CA TRP A 399 11.03 1.39 -18.05
C TRP A 399 10.74 1.81 -16.61
N ILE A 400 11.64 2.60 -16.06
CA ILE A 400 11.50 3.24 -14.76
C ILE A 400 11.47 4.74 -14.94
N ILE A 401 10.42 5.38 -14.46
CA ILE A 401 10.27 6.84 -14.47
C ILE A 401 10.25 7.30 -13.01
N ASN A 402 11.36 7.82 -12.53
CA ASN A 402 11.50 8.29 -11.16
C ASN A 402 10.88 9.69 -11.02
N LEU A 403 9.78 9.78 -10.26
CA LEU A 403 9.06 11.02 -10.02
C LEU A 403 9.57 11.78 -8.78
N THR A 404 10.43 11.15 -7.98
CA THR A 404 10.95 11.72 -6.74
C THR A 404 12.47 11.54 -6.65
N PRO A 405 13.24 12.08 -7.62
CA PRO A 405 14.70 11.97 -7.62
C PRO A 405 15.34 12.70 -6.44
N GLU A 406 14.62 13.63 -5.80
CA GLU A 406 15.04 14.31 -4.58
C GLU A 406 15.13 13.39 -3.35
N GLY A 407 14.58 12.18 -3.44
CA GLY A 407 14.58 11.20 -2.36
C GLY A 407 13.46 11.42 -1.34
N LYS A 408 13.71 11.03 -0.08
CA LYS A 408 12.72 11.16 1.00
C LYS A 408 12.44 12.61 1.35
N GLN A 409 11.17 12.92 1.65
CA GLN A 409 10.71 14.25 2.04
C GLN A 409 11.04 15.31 0.98
N PRO A 410 10.61 15.14 -0.26
CA PRO A 410 10.85 16.15 -1.28
C PRO A 410 10.21 17.48 -0.87
N PRO A 411 10.75 18.62 -1.32
CA PRO A 411 10.09 19.91 -1.12
C PRO A 411 8.64 19.86 -1.59
N ALA A 412 7.71 20.45 -0.83
CA ALA A 412 6.27 20.36 -1.11
C ALA A 412 5.89 20.77 -2.55
N LYS A 413 6.58 21.76 -3.12
CA LYS A 413 6.39 22.20 -4.51
C LYS A 413 6.84 21.18 -5.58
N ASN A 414 7.71 20.23 -5.22
CA ASN A 414 8.24 19.19 -6.11
C ASN A 414 7.54 17.84 -5.92
N ALA A 415 6.82 17.69 -4.82
CA ALA A 415 6.16 16.44 -4.45
C ALA A 415 4.99 16.15 -5.38
N VAL A 416 5.01 15.02 -6.07
CA VAL A 416 3.89 14.54 -6.90
C VAL A 416 2.73 14.11 -6.02
N PHE A 417 3.05 13.50 -4.88
CA PHE A 417 2.10 13.13 -3.81
C PHE A 417 2.48 13.86 -2.52
N ASN A 418 1.50 14.14 -1.67
CA ASN A 418 1.74 14.69 -0.33
C ASN A 418 2.22 13.61 0.65
N ILE A 419 3.30 12.89 0.30
CA ILE A 419 3.89 11.82 1.11
C ILE A 419 5.40 11.97 1.19
N GLU A 420 5.99 11.39 2.23
CA GLU A 420 7.44 11.39 2.45
C GLU A 420 8.16 10.30 1.61
N THR A 421 7.42 9.32 1.13
CA THR A 421 7.95 8.16 0.41
C THR A 421 8.25 8.54 -1.04
N PRO A 422 9.49 8.34 -1.51
CA PRO A 422 9.82 8.54 -2.92
C PRO A 422 9.14 7.49 -3.78
N VAL A 423 8.64 7.91 -4.95
CA VAL A 423 7.85 7.08 -5.86
C VAL A 423 8.40 7.09 -7.28
N ALA A 424 8.21 5.97 -7.96
CA ALA A 424 8.51 5.82 -9.38
C ALA A 424 7.42 5.01 -10.08
N ILE A 425 7.24 5.27 -11.37
CA ILE A 425 6.48 4.40 -12.26
C ILE A 425 7.44 3.32 -12.76
N GLY A 426 7.04 2.06 -12.62
CA GLY A 426 7.66 0.92 -13.28
C GLY A 426 6.69 0.36 -14.31
N LEU A 427 7.14 0.26 -15.56
CA LEU A 427 6.42 -0.39 -16.65
C LEU A 427 7.28 -1.54 -17.16
N PHE A 428 6.75 -2.75 -17.13
CA PHE A 428 7.42 -3.96 -17.60
C PHE A 428 6.54 -4.71 -18.57
N ILE A 429 7.15 -5.19 -19.65
CA ILE A 429 6.46 -5.98 -20.66
C ILE A 429 7.07 -7.38 -20.76
N ARG A 430 6.24 -8.33 -21.12
CA ARG A 430 6.65 -9.65 -21.60
C ARG A 430 6.03 -9.91 -22.95
N ASN A 431 6.83 -10.34 -23.89
CA ASN A 431 6.42 -10.74 -25.22
C ASN A 431 7.16 -12.02 -25.63
N LYS A 432 6.96 -12.49 -26.84
CA LYS A 432 7.59 -13.71 -27.36
C LYS A 432 9.12 -13.64 -27.48
N GLU A 433 9.70 -12.44 -27.37
CA GLU A 433 11.15 -12.22 -27.40
C GLU A 433 11.79 -12.39 -26.01
N ASN A 434 11.01 -12.70 -24.98
CA ASN A 434 11.54 -12.91 -23.64
C ASN A 434 12.53 -14.07 -23.62
N ASP A 435 13.76 -13.78 -23.23
CA ASP A 435 14.83 -14.75 -23.02
C ASP A 435 15.13 -14.87 -21.53
N ALA A 436 14.74 -16.00 -20.95
CA ALA A 436 14.96 -16.26 -19.53
C ALA A 436 16.44 -16.47 -19.15
N ASP A 437 17.33 -16.63 -20.14
CA ASP A 437 18.75 -16.85 -19.94
C ASP A 437 19.57 -15.55 -20.12
N ALA A 438 18.94 -14.46 -20.58
CA ALA A 438 19.53 -13.13 -20.68
C ALA A 438 18.74 -12.08 -19.88
N PRO A 439 19.40 -11.21 -19.08
CA PRO A 439 18.71 -10.17 -18.32
C PRO A 439 18.01 -9.18 -19.26
N SER A 440 16.73 -8.92 -19.05
CA SER A 440 16.01 -7.91 -19.83
C SER A 440 16.59 -6.51 -19.64
N GLU A 441 16.54 -5.72 -20.71
CA GLU A 441 16.92 -4.32 -20.69
C GLU A 441 15.90 -3.51 -19.87
N VAL A 442 16.40 -2.64 -19.00
CA VAL A 442 15.58 -1.69 -18.25
C VAL A 442 16.11 -0.29 -18.48
N LYS A 443 15.25 0.58 -18.95
CA LYS A 443 15.53 2.01 -19.18
C LYS A 443 15.10 2.84 -17.97
N TYR A 444 15.79 3.94 -17.73
CA TYR A 444 15.55 4.78 -16.55
C TYR A 444 15.58 6.26 -16.90
N ILE A 445 14.65 7.04 -16.32
CA ILE A 445 14.64 8.50 -16.40
C ILE A 445 14.25 9.10 -15.05
N GLU A 446 14.79 10.27 -14.73
CA GLU A 446 14.44 11.09 -13.57
C GLU A 446 13.74 12.37 -14.03
N LEU A 447 12.61 12.67 -13.42
CA LEU A 447 11.88 13.91 -13.68
C LEU A 447 12.12 14.89 -12.54
N TYR A 448 12.92 15.90 -12.81
CA TYR A 448 13.24 16.99 -11.88
C TYR A 448 12.29 18.18 -12.02
N GLY A 449 12.29 19.06 -11.03
CA GLY A 449 11.55 20.32 -11.05
C GLY A 449 10.34 20.33 -10.14
N THR A 450 9.50 21.33 -10.34
CA THR A 450 8.21 21.48 -9.65
C THR A 450 7.23 20.39 -10.10
N ARG A 451 6.16 20.20 -9.33
CA ARG A 451 5.08 19.27 -9.65
C ARG A 451 4.54 19.46 -11.08
N ASP A 452 4.27 20.70 -11.47
CA ASP A 452 3.72 21.03 -12.80
C ASP A 452 4.73 20.79 -13.92
N GLU A 453 6.03 21.02 -13.67
CA GLU A 453 7.09 20.69 -14.62
C GLU A 453 7.23 19.19 -14.82
N LYS A 454 7.16 18.41 -13.75
CA LYS A 454 7.14 16.94 -13.81
C LYS A 454 5.92 16.42 -14.59
N PHE A 455 4.74 16.99 -14.38
CA PHE A 455 3.53 16.60 -15.10
C PHE A 455 3.63 16.92 -16.60
N ARG A 456 4.15 18.08 -16.96
CA ARG A 456 4.41 18.45 -18.37
C ARG A 456 5.46 17.54 -19.01
N ALA A 457 6.55 17.23 -18.33
CA ALA A 457 7.53 16.26 -18.82
C ALA A 457 6.92 14.88 -19.03
N LEU A 458 6.13 14.42 -18.05
CA LEU A 458 5.47 13.12 -18.09
C LEU A 458 4.44 13.03 -19.23
N SER A 459 3.66 14.09 -19.48
CA SER A 459 2.68 14.12 -20.57
C SER A 459 3.32 14.01 -21.97
N ASN A 460 4.55 14.47 -22.14
CA ASN A 460 5.29 14.45 -23.40
C ASN A 460 6.25 13.25 -23.53
N LEU A 461 6.44 12.46 -22.48
CA LEU A 461 7.38 11.35 -22.48
C LEU A 461 6.90 10.23 -23.42
N ASP A 462 7.80 9.72 -24.24
CA ASP A 462 7.61 8.54 -25.10
C ASP A 462 8.54 7.41 -24.65
N LEU A 463 8.11 6.15 -24.78
CA LEU A 463 8.93 5.00 -24.39
C LEU A 463 10.22 4.84 -25.22
N ASP A 464 10.26 5.42 -26.42
CA ASP A 464 11.45 5.44 -27.30
C ASP A 464 12.27 6.74 -27.13
N SER A 465 11.96 7.60 -26.15
CA SER A 465 12.73 8.82 -25.93
C SER A 465 14.20 8.52 -25.66
N ASN A 466 15.08 9.30 -26.29
CA ASN A 466 16.52 9.26 -26.05
C ASN A 466 16.91 9.79 -24.66
N ASP A 467 15.96 10.36 -23.91
CA ASP A 467 16.21 10.85 -22.55
C ASP A 467 16.34 9.71 -21.52
N PHE A 468 15.93 8.50 -21.89
CA PHE A 468 16.13 7.35 -21.05
C PHE A 468 17.60 6.90 -21.05
N SER A 469 18.13 6.70 -19.86
CA SER A 469 19.46 6.12 -19.62
C SER A 469 19.37 4.60 -19.45
N ASP A 470 20.44 3.90 -19.80
CA ASP A 470 20.58 2.47 -19.52
C ASP A 470 20.82 2.23 -18.02
N THR A 471 20.25 1.14 -17.51
CA THR A 471 20.52 0.66 -16.15
C THR A 471 21.61 -0.41 -16.17
N GLY A 472 22.02 -0.90 -14.99
CA GLY A 472 22.91 -2.04 -14.91
C GLY A 472 22.35 -3.27 -15.61
N SER A 473 23.19 -4.02 -16.34
CA SER A 473 22.83 -5.19 -17.17
C SER A 473 22.93 -6.53 -16.44
N GLY A 474 23.42 -6.57 -15.19
CA GLY A 474 23.49 -7.80 -14.39
C GLY A 474 22.13 -8.17 -13.81
N TRP A 475 21.93 -9.45 -13.54
CA TRP A 475 20.67 -9.99 -13.01
C TRP A 475 20.12 -9.26 -11.79
N THR A 476 20.99 -8.93 -10.84
CA THR A 476 20.62 -8.29 -9.56
C THR A 476 20.91 -6.80 -9.50
N ASP A 477 21.46 -6.23 -10.59
CA ASP A 477 21.80 -4.81 -10.67
C ASP A 477 20.60 -3.91 -10.39
N GLY A 478 20.84 -2.70 -9.91
CA GLY A 478 19.82 -1.69 -9.72
C GLY A 478 19.06 -1.36 -11.00
N PHE A 479 17.84 -0.90 -10.87
CA PHE A 479 17.06 -0.31 -11.96
C PHE A 479 17.32 1.19 -12.11
N THR A 480 18.54 1.62 -11.78
CA THR A 480 19.05 2.97 -11.99
C THR A 480 20.35 2.90 -12.78
N PRO A 481 20.74 3.97 -13.45
CA PRO A 481 22.02 4.03 -14.14
C PRO A 481 23.17 3.71 -13.18
N LYS A 482 24.17 3.01 -13.66
CA LYS A 482 25.43 2.85 -12.95
C LYS A 482 26.13 4.21 -12.88
N ALA A 483 26.88 4.43 -11.81
CA ALA A 483 27.81 5.55 -11.75
C ALA A 483 28.78 5.51 -12.94
N SER A 484 29.30 6.69 -13.35
CA SER A 484 30.23 6.79 -14.46
C SER A 484 31.43 5.84 -14.28
N ASP A 485 32.01 5.36 -15.38
CA ASP A 485 33.15 4.43 -15.44
C ASP A 485 34.30 4.74 -14.50
N GLN A 486 34.49 6.00 -14.11
CA GLN A 486 35.52 6.40 -13.15
C GLN A 486 35.31 5.79 -11.76
N TRP A 487 34.04 5.60 -11.30
CA TRP A 487 33.77 5.01 -10.01
C TRP A 487 34.03 3.50 -9.97
N GLU A 488 33.92 2.80 -11.10
CA GLU A 488 34.24 1.37 -11.19
C GLU A 488 35.74 1.08 -11.00
N GLN A 489 36.59 2.09 -11.18
CA GLN A 489 38.04 1.96 -10.98
C GLN A 489 38.45 2.07 -9.49
N TYR A 490 37.56 2.54 -8.62
CA TYR A 490 37.81 2.61 -7.19
C TYR A 490 37.35 1.34 -6.49
N PRO A 491 38.11 0.85 -5.49
CA PRO A 491 37.63 -0.28 -4.69
C PRO A 491 36.35 0.04 -3.96
N ALA A 492 35.46 -0.91 -3.87
CA ALA A 492 34.22 -0.75 -3.07
C ALA A 492 34.56 -0.61 -1.58
N LEU A 493 33.76 0.12 -0.83
CA LEU A 493 34.01 0.26 0.62
C LEU A 493 34.09 -1.09 1.33
N ASN A 494 33.35 -2.11 0.89
CA ASN A 494 33.42 -3.46 1.44
C ASN A 494 34.76 -4.18 1.13
N ASP A 495 35.46 -3.76 0.07
CA ASP A 495 36.79 -4.33 -0.26
C ASP A 495 37.87 -3.72 0.63
N ILE A 496 37.66 -2.46 1.05
CA ILE A 496 38.59 -1.74 1.93
C ILE A 496 38.31 -2.07 3.41
N TYR A 497 37.04 -2.14 3.79
CA TYR A 497 36.60 -2.35 5.16
C TYR A 497 35.96 -3.74 5.29
N PRO A 498 36.63 -4.68 6.01
CA PRO A 498 36.20 -6.09 6.09
C PRO A 498 34.88 -6.27 6.81
N TRP A 499 34.44 -5.28 7.58
CA TRP A 499 33.13 -5.30 8.20
C TRP A 499 32.57 -3.89 8.44
N ALA A 500 31.25 -3.79 8.53
CA ALA A 500 30.52 -2.60 8.91
C ALA A 500 29.46 -2.95 9.97
N ALA A 501 29.22 -2.04 10.89
CA ALA A 501 28.18 -2.19 11.89
C ALA A 501 27.41 -0.88 12.06
N PRO A 502 26.13 -0.94 12.43
CA PRO A 502 25.41 0.26 12.85
C PRO A 502 26.11 0.90 14.06
N GLY A 503 26.11 2.21 14.14
CA GLY A 503 26.60 2.94 15.29
C GLY A 503 25.83 2.60 16.58
N VAL A 504 26.40 2.97 17.72
CA VAL A 504 25.75 2.83 19.03
C VAL A 504 24.51 3.71 19.09
N LYS A 505 23.34 3.12 19.39
CA LYS A 505 22.06 3.82 19.43
C LYS A 505 21.33 3.59 20.76
N PRO A 506 21.45 4.48 21.74
CA PRO A 506 20.84 4.31 23.05
C PRO A 506 19.32 4.45 23.09
N ASN A 507 18.74 5.32 22.26
CA ASN A 507 17.32 5.72 22.29
C ASN A 507 16.86 6.29 23.67
N LYS A 508 17.80 6.72 24.48
CA LYS A 508 17.58 7.34 25.80
C LYS A 508 18.56 8.50 25.95
N THR A 509 18.06 9.71 26.20
CA THR A 509 18.91 10.90 26.36
C THR A 509 19.68 10.91 27.67
N TRP A 510 19.14 10.27 28.72
CA TRP A 510 19.74 10.32 30.04
C TRP A 510 21.03 9.48 30.17
N VAL A 511 21.30 8.56 29.26
CA VAL A 511 22.56 7.77 29.23
C VAL A 511 23.75 8.54 28.67
N TYR A 512 23.52 9.73 28.10
CA TYR A 512 24.54 10.67 27.66
C TYR A 512 24.59 11.89 28.56
N ALA A 513 25.75 12.48 28.71
CA ALA A 513 25.91 13.80 29.31
C ALA A 513 27.25 14.43 28.88
N PRO A 514 27.34 15.78 28.88
CA PRO A 514 28.59 16.49 28.59
C PRO A 514 29.65 16.26 29.64
N TYR A 515 29.26 15.82 30.85
CA TYR A 515 30.22 15.55 31.96
C TYR A 515 29.93 14.21 32.60
N SER A 516 30.98 13.45 32.92
CA SER A 516 30.88 12.10 33.48
C SER A 516 30.21 12.06 34.86
N ASN A 517 30.40 13.06 35.71
CA ASN A 517 29.79 13.14 37.02
C ASN A 517 28.26 13.21 36.99
N ILE A 518 27.67 13.81 35.92
CA ILE A 518 26.22 13.83 35.74
C ILE A 518 25.68 12.40 35.52
N LEU A 519 26.43 11.58 34.79
CA LEU A 519 26.04 10.18 34.55
C LEU A 519 26.20 9.34 35.82
N GLU A 520 27.22 9.59 36.63
CA GLU A 520 27.36 8.94 37.94
C GLU A 520 26.18 9.28 38.86
N LEU A 521 25.75 10.54 38.92
CA LEU A 521 24.57 10.96 39.69
C LEU A 521 23.29 10.27 39.22
N ARG A 522 23.06 10.23 37.89
CA ARG A 522 21.90 9.56 37.30
C ARG A 522 21.90 8.05 37.56
N TRP A 523 23.04 7.41 37.44
CA TRP A 523 23.21 6.00 37.74
C TRP A 523 22.92 5.71 39.21
N ASN A 524 23.52 6.47 40.13
CA ASN A 524 23.33 6.29 41.58
C ASN A 524 21.86 6.47 41.96
N ALA A 525 21.19 7.49 41.38
CA ALA A 525 19.76 7.70 41.60
C ALA A 525 18.93 6.48 41.13
N LEU A 526 19.21 5.92 39.96
CA LEU A 526 18.52 4.73 39.45
C LEU A 526 18.74 3.50 40.32
N ILE A 527 19.99 3.26 40.78
CA ILE A 527 20.31 2.05 41.54
C ILE A 527 19.76 2.15 42.98
N GLN A 528 19.81 3.33 43.60
CA GLN A 528 19.33 3.55 44.97
C GLN A 528 17.80 3.63 45.09
N GLU A 529 17.08 3.91 44.01
CA GLU A 529 15.62 3.93 44.03
C GLU A 529 15.09 2.54 44.43
N THR A 530 14.16 2.51 45.38
CA THR A 530 13.56 1.28 45.91
C THR A 530 12.21 0.95 45.27
N SER A 531 11.48 1.97 44.80
CA SER A 531 10.23 1.78 44.08
C SER A 531 10.46 1.31 42.66
N LEU A 532 9.92 0.14 42.29
CA LEU A 532 10.02 -0.39 40.93
C LEU A 532 9.38 0.55 39.91
N GLU A 533 8.24 1.16 40.25
CA GLU A 533 7.53 2.10 39.38
C GLU A 533 8.41 3.31 39.05
N ARG A 534 9.02 3.94 40.05
CA ARG A 534 9.94 5.05 39.84
C ARG A 534 11.24 4.63 39.11
N LYS A 535 11.74 3.43 39.39
CA LYS A 535 12.85 2.88 38.62
C LYS A 535 12.52 2.77 37.13
N LEU A 536 11.33 2.28 36.78
CA LEU A 536 10.87 2.17 35.39
C LEU A 536 10.73 3.53 34.72
N GLU A 537 10.20 4.53 35.43
CA GLU A 537 10.12 5.91 34.91
C GLU A 537 11.52 6.50 34.62
N MET A 538 12.51 6.22 35.48
CA MET A 538 13.89 6.68 35.29
C MET A 538 14.60 5.89 34.20
N PHE A 539 14.42 4.57 34.16
CA PHE A 539 15.07 3.68 33.20
C PHE A 539 14.56 3.89 31.77
N LYS A 540 13.28 4.13 31.57
CA LYS A 540 12.60 4.31 30.28
C LYS A 540 12.89 3.14 29.34
N GLU A 541 12.17 2.04 29.52
CA GLU A 541 12.28 0.86 28.67
C GLU A 541 12.11 1.18 27.17
N THR A 542 12.72 0.38 26.33
CA THR A 542 12.59 0.45 24.87
C THR A 542 12.24 -0.94 24.35
N SER A 543 11.89 -1.08 23.08
CA SER A 543 11.63 -2.40 22.45
C SER A 543 12.81 -3.38 22.54
N SER A 544 14.00 -2.93 22.90
CA SER A 544 15.22 -3.75 23.00
C SER A 544 15.91 -3.68 24.37
N THR A 545 15.38 -2.93 25.32
CA THR A 545 15.93 -2.83 26.69
C THR A 545 14.82 -2.92 27.73
N SER A 546 14.95 -3.87 28.65
CA SER A 546 14.12 -3.98 29.84
C SER A 546 15.00 -3.91 31.09
N ILE A 547 14.44 -3.35 32.19
CA ILE A 547 15.16 -3.19 33.47
C ILE A 547 15.55 -4.53 34.09
N ASP A 548 14.78 -5.58 33.78
CA ASP A 548 15.00 -6.94 34.26
C ASP A 548 15.79 -7.83 33.29
N ALA A 549 16.19 -7.27 32.13
CA ALA A 549 16.95 -8.04 31.15
C ALA A 549 18.44 -8.14 31.52
N THR A 550 19.04 -9.28 31.21
CA THR A 550 20.48 -9.49 31.18
C THR A 550 21.01 -9.30 29.76
N LYS A 551 22.26 -8.90 29.60
CA LYS A 551 22.89 -8.65 28.30
C LYS A 551 24.36 -9.07 28.34
N ILE A 552 24.94 -9.26 27.16
CA ILE A 552 26.37 -9.52 26.99
C ILE A 552 27.17 -8.25 27.35
N PRO A 553 28.27 -8.34 28.15
CA PRO A 553 29.13 -7.21 28.45
C PRO A 553 29.70 -6.55 27.19
N LEU A 554 29.95 -5.25 27.24
CA LEU A 554 30.63 -4.51 26.18
C LEU A 554 32.13 -4.59 26.39
N PHE A 555 32.82 -5.37 25.57
CA PHE A 555 34.28 -5.47 25.59
C PHE A 555 34.92 -4.12 25.20
N GLY A 556 36.08 -3.81 25.79
CA GLY A 556 36.77 -2.55 25.50
C GLY A 556 36.21 -1.32 26.23
N SER A 557 35.18 -1.47 27.07
CA SER A 557 34.67 -0.38 27.91
C SER A 557 35.55 0.00 29.08
N GLY A 558 36.62 -0.77 29.34
CA GLY A 558 37.59 -0.51 30.41
C GLY A 558 37.15 -0.95 31.81
N THR A 559 36.02 -1.59 31.94
CA THR A 559 35.51 -2.14 33.20
C THR A 559 34.83 -3.47 32.97
N GLU A 560 35.09 -4.45 33.81
CA GLU A 560 34.30 -5.68 33.87
C GLU A 560 32.90 -5.34 34.32
N GLN A 561 31.91 -5.54 33.44
CA GLN A 561 30.51 -5.30 33.74
C GLN A 561 29.84 -6.63 34.05
N GLU A 562 29.22 -6.73 35.20
CA GLU A 562 28.26 -7.81 35.55
C GLU A 562 26.92 -7.53 34.88
N THR A 563 26.86 -7.71 33.56
CA THR A 563 25.60 -7.56 32.80
C THR A 563 24.80 -8.85 32.74
N ASP A 564 25.28 -9.90 33.35
CA ASP A 564 24.62 -11.17 33.65
C ASP A 564 23.51 -11.04 34.70
N LYS A 565 23.46 -9.91 35.42
CA LYS A 565 22.37 -9.56 36.37
C LYS A 565 21.55 -8.40 35.83
N PRO A 566 20.23 -8.38 36.07
CA PRO A 566 19.38 -7.25 35.71
C PRO A 566 19.74 -5.98 36.49
N ILE A 567 19.33 -4.81 35.99
CA ILE A 567 19.55 -3.53 36.67
C ILE A 567 18.88 -3.52 38.05
N THR A 568 17.76 -4.21 38.21
CA THR A 568 17.04 -4.36 39.49
C THR A 568 17.85 -5.10 40.56
N ALA A 569 18.80 -5.95 40.15
CA ALA A 569 19.66 -6.72 41.05
C ALA A 569 21.02 -6.05 41.34
N VAL A 570 21.29 -4.88 40.77
CA VAL A 570 22.54 -4.14 41.02
C VAL A 570 22.46 -3.48 42.38
N ILE A 571 23.45 -3.76 43.24
CA ILE A 571 23.55 -3.24 44.63
C ILE A 571 24.50 -2.06 44.65
N TRP A 572 24.07 -0.97 45.28
CA TRP A 572 24.92 0.18 45.54
C TRP A 572 25.95 -0.13 46.67
N PRO A 573 27.20 0.40 46.62
CA PRO A 573 27.75 1.27 45.61
C PRO A 573 28.44 0.50 44.47
N LYS A 574 27.91 0.64 43.26
CA LYS A 574 28.56 0.15 42.03
C LYS A 574 28.72 1.31 41.05
N LYS A 575 29.94 1.61 40.65
CA LYS A 575 30.21 2.64 39.66
C LYS A 575 29.87 2.13 38.25
N PRO A 576 29.22 2.96 37.39
CA PRO A 576 28.98 2.62 36.00
C PRO A 576 30.29 2.75 35.20
N ALA A 577 30.44 1.99 34.11
CA ALA A 577 31.47 2.28 33.12
C ALA A 577 31.04 3.51 32.31
N ILE A 578 31.83 4.56 32.34
CA ILE A 578 31.58 5.80 31.59
C ILE A 578 32.75 6.04 30.64
N VAL A 579 32.43 6.25 29.36
CA VAL A 579 33.40 6.51 28.32
C VAL A 579 33.04 7.73 27.49
N GLU A 580 34.01 8.42 26.97
CA GLU A 580 33.83 9.52 26.03
C GLU A 580 33.53 8.95 24.65
N VAL A 581 32.54 9.52 23.94
CA VAL A 581 32.09 9.13 22.59
C VAL A 581 31.80 10.35 21.72
N GLY A 582 31.96 10.22 20.42
CA GLY A 582 31.40 11.18 19.47
C GLY A 582 29.89 11.12 19.54
N TYR A 583 29.23 12.27 19.81
CA TYR A 583 27.78 12.35 19.93
C TYR A 583 27.12 12.88 18.65
N ARG A 584 27.68 13.95 18.12
CA ARG A 584 27.31 14.61 16.84
C ARG A 584 28.58 15.14 16.18
N SER A 585 28.43 15.66 14.96
CA SER A 585 29.54 16.37 14.31
C SER A 585 30.08 17.45 15.22
N PHE A 586 31.40 17.40 15.51
CA PHE A 586 32.10 18.33 16.39
C PHE A 586 31.67 18.34 17.86
N ASP A 587 30.87 17.37 18.31
CA ASP A 587 30.41 17.24 19.70
C ASP A 587 30.86 15.90 20.29
N ARG A 588 31.43 15.93 21.48
CA ARG A 588 31.82 14.77 22.28
C ARG A 588 31.07 14.81 23.60
N GLN A 589 30.59 13.68 24.01
CA GLN A 589 29.89 13.50 25.28
C GLN A 589 30.36 12.19 25.94
N TYR A 590 29.96 12.03 27.20
CA TYR A 590 30.15 10.79 27.94
C TYR A 590 28.88 9.93 27.82
N ILE A 591 29.07 8.60 27.74
CA ILE A 591 28.01 7.61 27.76
C ILE A 591 28.26 6.57 28.85
N ILE A 592 27.17 6.09 29.49
CA ILE A 592 27.24 4.89 30.33
C ILE A 592 27.34 3.68 29.40
N ALA A 593 28.50 3.06 29.40
CA ALA A 593 28.85 1.91 28.54
C ALA A 593 28.29 0.59 29.11
N ASP A 594 26.97 0.48 29.19
CA ASP A 594 26.26 -0.70 29.70
C ASP A 594 25.24 -1.17 28.66
N SER A 595 25.40 -2.42 28.20
CA SER A 595 24.55 -2.99 27.15
C SER A 595 23.07 -3.07 27.55
N ARG A 596 22.74 -3.15 28.84
CA ARG A 596 21.36 -3.18 29.34
C ARG A 596 20.65 -1.83 29.19
N LEU A 597 21.42 -0.72 29.13
CA LEU A 597 20.90 0.65 28.99
C LEU A 597 20.81 1.09 27.54
N ILE A 598 21.52 0.47 26.64
CA ILE A 598 21.67 0.88 25.23
C ILE A 598 20.76 0.05 24.34
N HIS A 599 19.85 0.69 23.62
CA HIS A 599 18.86 0.04 22.73
C HIS A 599 19.53 -0.85 21.66
N ARG A 600 20.53 -0.31 20.95
CA ARG A 600 21.43 -1.05 20.04
C ARG A 600 22.85 -0.76 20.44
N ALA A 601 23.43 -1.68 21.16
CA ALA A 601 24.75 -1.51 21.75
C ALA A 601 25.89 -1.71 20.74
N SER A 602 25.68 -2.44 19.64
CA SER A 602 26.69 -2.77 18.63
C SER A 602 28.01 -3.31 19.25
N PRO A 603 27.97 -4.48 19.92
CA PRO A 603 29.16 -5.03 20.62
C PRO A 603 30.46 -5.11 19.78
N PRO A 604 30.42 -5.39 18.45
CA PRO A 604 31.61 -5.39 17.62
C PRO A 604 32.34 -4.05 17.58
N LEU A 605 31.64 -2.91 17.65
CA LEU A 605 32.30 -1.59 17.73
C LEU A 605 33.06 -1.39 19.04
N TRP A 606 32.49 -1.89 20.13
CA TRP A 606 33.17 -1.83 21.43
C TRP A 606 34.41 -2.74 21.48
N ALA A 607 34.31 -3.93 20.89
CA ALA A 607 35.42 -4.87 20.79
C ALA A 607 36.58 -4.32 19.92
N ALA A 608 36.24 -3.58 18.87
CA ALA A 608 37.23 -2.96 17.97
C ALA A 608 37.82 -1.64 18.51
N ARG A 609 37.29 -1.14 19.64
CA ARG A 609 37.74 0.16 20.19
C ARG A 609 39.17 0.10 20.66
N SER A 610 40.04 0.95 20.08
CA SER A 610 41.39 1.21 20.52
C SER A 610 41.72 2.69 20.32
N PRO A 611 42.80 3.22 20.97
CA PRO A 611 43.22 4.61 20.75
C PRO A 611 43.60 4.91 19.29
N GLU A 612 43.98 3.90 18.53
CA GLU A 612 44.44 4.02 17.13
C GLU A 612 43.35 3.71 16.10
N GLN A 613 42.16 3.26 16.55
CA GLN A 613 41.10 2.88 15.67
C GLN A 613 40.38 4.12 15.13
N ILE A 614 40.25 4.18 13.82
CA ILE A 614 39.42 5.17 13.10
C ILE A 614 38.14 4.50 12.64
N PHE A 615 37.00 5.12 12.93
CA PHE A 615 35.67 4.74 12.41
C PHE A 615 35.24 5.78 11.39
N ILE A 616 34.75 5.30 10.25
CA ILE A 616 34.32 6.15 9.14
C ILE A 616 32.80 6.01 8.98
#